data_66ad8b1deda6f6093f178205063726cf
#
_entry.id   66ad8b1deda6f6093f178205063726cf
#
_cell.length_a   1.000
_cell.length_b   1.000
_cell.length_c   1.000
_cell.angle_alpha   90.00
_cell.angle_beta   90.00
_cell.angle_gamma   90.00
#
_symmetry.space_group_name_H-M   'P 1'
#
loop_
_entity.id
_entity.type
_entity.pdbx_description
1 polymer ?
#
loop_
_entity_poly.entity_id
_entity_poly.type
_entity_poly.pdbx_seq_one_letter_code
_entity_poly.pdbx_strand_id
1 'polypeptide(L)'
;QLQELNPNKESASNSMVMFLCINASGLTLIPITIMMYRAQLGAANPSDVFLPIMLATFTSTLVAILAVCVRQKINILQRNLVLFFGGLGLFIGGLVWLFNSMEQEQVSLYSTLFANTLLFTIICGFIISGMRKKINVYDAFIEGAKEGFQTAITIIPYLVAILVGIGVFRASGAMDFIIQGVRFGIASIGLNTDFVEALPTMLMKPLSGSGARGMMLDAMNTYGADSFVGRLSSIVQGSCDTTFYVVALYYGSVGIRNTRYTVQCALLA
;
A
#
# COMPACT_ATOMS: atom_id res chain seq x y z
N GLN A 1 16.90 13.61 -11.17
CA GLN A 1 17.92 14.08 -10.17
C GLN A 1 18.83 12.94 -9.71
N LEU A 2 18.33 11.84 -9.10
CA LEU A 2 19.21 10.73 -8.64
C LEU A 2 19.96 10.07 -9.80
N GLN A 3 19.35 9.98 -10.98
CA GLN A 3 20.00 9.44 -12.18
C GLN A 3 21.08 10.39 -12.75
N GLU A 4 20.92 11.69 -12.61
CA GLU A 4 21.92 12.68 -13.02
C GLU A 4 23.22 12.52 -12.23
N LEU A 5 23.08 12.24 -10.93
CA LEU A 5 24.20 12.02 -10.00
C LEU A 5 24.76 10.59 -10.05
N ASN A 6 24.11 9.69 -10.77
CA ASN A 6 24.52 8.29 -10.84
C ASN A 6 25.71 8.10 -11.80
N PRO A 7 26.87 7.62 -11.34
CA PRO A 7 28.02 7.40 -12.21
C PRO A 7 27.83 6.29 -13.22
N ASN A 8 27.03 5.28 -12.88
CA ASN A 8 26.69 4.18 -13.80
C ASN A 8 25.23 4.30 -14.23
N LYS A 9 25.02 4.77 -15.45
CA LYS A 9 23.65 5.04 -15.98
C LYS A 9 22.78 3.82 -16.19
N GLU A 10 23.37 2.63 -16.29
CA GLU A 10 22.62 1.37 -16.51
C GLU A 10 22.32 0.61 -15.19
N SER A 11 23.02 0.92 -14.12
CA SER A 11 22.88 0.22 -12.83
C SER A 11 22.39 1.16 -11.73
N ALA A 12 21.48 0.67 -10.89
CA ALA A 12 20.92 1.46 -9.80
C ALA A 12 22.00 1.89 -8.77
N SER A 13 22.03 3.15 -8.39
CA SER A 13 22.89 3.65 -7.31
C SER A 13 22.34 3.24 -5.94
N ASN A 14 23.15 3.31 -4.89
CA ASN A 14 22.72 3.02 -3.53
C ASN A 14 21.56 3.90 -3.06
N SER A 15 21.58 5.19 -3.42
CA SER A 15 20.49 6.12 -3.08
C SER A 15 19.21 5.78 -3.84
N MET A 16 19.30 5.33 -5.09
CA MET A 16 18.13 4.89 -5.86
C MET A 16 17.51 3.63 -5.28
N VAL A 17 18.32 2.66 -4.87
CA VAL A 17 17.83 1.45 -4.20
C VAL A 17 17.10 1.79 -2.91
N MET A 18 17.69 2.63 -2.05
CA MET A 18 17.05 3.07 -0.80
C MET A 18 15.73 3.80 -1.07
N PHE A 19 15.74 4.74 -2.01
CA PHE A 19 14.53 5.50 -2.41
C PHE A 19 13.41 4.57 -2.86
N LEU A 20 13.70 3.60 -3.73
CA LEU A 20 12.67 2.68 -4.24
C LEU A 20 12.16 1.71 -3.19
N CYS A 21 13.01 1.22 -2.29
CA CYS A 21 12.57 0.33 -1.22
C CYS A 21 11.65 1.06 -0.23
N ILE A 22 11.96 2.32 0.12
CA ILE A 22 11.09 3.16 0.95
C ILE A 22 9.77 3.45 0.24
N ASN A 23 9.80 3.71 -1.08
CA ASN A 23 8.60 3.98 -1.87
C ASN A 23 7.71 2.73 -1.99
N ALA A 24 8.31 1.56 -2.22
CA ALA A 24 7.60 0.29 -2.30
C ALA A 24 6.98 -0.13 -0.95
N SER A 25 7.62 0.19 0.17
CA SER A 25 7.05 -0.08 1.51
C SER A 25 5.85 0.82 1.85
N GLY A 26 5.74 1.98 1.22
CA GLY A 26 4.55 2.84 1.17
C GLY A 26 3.88 3.13 2.51
N LEU A 27 4.53 3.90 3.40
CA LEU A 27 3.93 4.29 4.68
C LEU A 27 2.56 4.96 4.48
N THR A 28 1.49 4.25 4.80
CA THR A 28 0.12 4.73 4.67
C THR A 28 -0.36 5.27 6.01
N LEU A 29 -0.55 6.58 6.10
CA LEU A 29 -1.09 7.21 7.31
C LEU A 29 -2.60 7.02 7.41
N ILE A 30 -3.32 7.12 6.30
CA ILE A 30 -4.77 6.96 6.27
C ILE A 30 -5.19 6.17 5.01
N PRO A 31 -5.70 4.94 5.15
CA PRO A 31 -6.09 4.09 4.02
C PRO A 31 -7.52 4.40 3.53
N ILE A 32 -7.79 5.65 3.11
CA ILE A 32 -9.13 6.14 2.74
C ILE A 32 -9.81 5.22 1.73
N THR A 33 -9.10 4.82 0.68
CA THR A 33 -9.64 3.99 -0.40
C THR A 33 -10.11 2.62 0.12
N ILE A 34 -9.37 2.01 1.03
CA ILE A 34 -9.74 0.70 1.62
C ILE A 34 -10.95 0.86 2.52
N MET A 35 -10.96 1.89 3.36
CA MET A 35 -12.10 2.19 4.23
C MET A 35 -13.37 2.46 3.41
N MET A 36 -13.26 3.16 2.28
CA MET A 36 -14.37 3.41 1.35
C MET A 36 -14.92 2.09 0.77
N TYR A 37 -14.07 1.19 0.29
CA TYR A 37 -14.53 -0.11 -0.22
C TYR A 37 -15.18 -0.96 0.86
N ARG A 38 -14.63 -0.97 2.07
CA ARG A 38 -15.25 -1.67 3.19
C ARG A 38 -16.65 -1.11 3.52
N ALA A 39 -16.79 0.22 3.51
CA ALA A 39 -18.09 0.88 3.71
C ALA A 39 -19.09 0.51 2.60
N GLN A 40 -18.66 0.52 1.32
CA GLN A 40 -19.50 0.14 0.19
C GLN A 40 -19.96 -1.32 0.25
N LEU A 41 -19.15 -2.20 0.82
CA LEU A 41 -19.45 -3.64 0.99
C LEU A 41 -20.11 -3.96 2.34
N GLY A 42 -20.60 -2.95 3.05
CA GLY A 42 -21.43 -3.11 4.24
C GLY A 42 -20.68 -3.48 5.51
N ALA A 43 -19.39 -3.13 5.62
CA ALA A 43 -18.69 -3.28 6.88
C ALA A 43 -19.36 -2.47 8.00
N ALA A 44 -19.58 -3.09 9.16
CA ALA A 44 -20.14 -2.42 10.34
C ALA A 44 -19.23 -1.29 10.84
N ASN A 45 -17.91 -1.52 10.76
CA ASN A 45 -16.90 -0.51 11.08
C ASN A 45 -15.80 -0.49 9.99
N PRO A 46 -15.95 0.35 8.95
CA PRO A 46 -14.98 0.43 7.85
C PRO A 46 -13.56 0.81 8.28
N SER A 47 -13.41 1.50 9.40
CA SER A 47 -12.13 2.01 9.89
C SER A 47 -11.41 1.06 10.86
N ASP A 48 -11.95 -0.10 11.19
CA ASP A 48 -11.30 -1.08 12.09
C ASP A 48 -9.95 -1.61 11.56
N VAL A 49 -9.72 -1.51 10.25
CA VAL A 49 -8.45 -1.85 9.60
C VAL A 49 -7.41 -0.71 9.59
N PHE A 50 -7.80 0.49 10.03
CA PHE A 50 -6.93 1.67 10.01
C PHE A 50 -5.62 1.45 10.79
N LEU A 51 -5.74 1.11 12.07
CA LEU A 51 -4.58 0.89 12.94
C LEU A 51 -3.73 -0.32 12.48
N PRO A 52 -4.30 -1.49 12.16
CA PRO A 52 -3.55 -2.59 11.58
C PRO A 52 -2.78 -2.24 10.30
N ILE A 53 -3.38 -1.48 9.37
CA ILE A 53 -2.70 -1.04 8.14
C ILE A 53 -1.53 -0.10 8.46
N MET A 54 -1.74 0.85 9.37
CA MET A 54 -0.69 1.77 9.79
C MET A 54 0.50 1.03 10.41
N LEU A 55 0.24 0.04 11.26
CA LEU A 55 1.28 -0.81 11.86
C LEU A 55 1.98 -1.68 10.81
N ALA A 56 1.24 -2.25 9.87
CA ALA A 56 1.78 -3.06 8.79
C ALA A 56 2.70 -2.23 7.88
N THR A 57 2.27 -1.03 7.46
CA THR A 57 3.09 -0.14 6.61
C THR A 57 4.32 0.39 7.35
N PHE A 58 4.21 0.66 8.64
CA PHE A 58 5.37 1.04 9.46
C PHE A 58 6.38 -0.10 9.53
N THR A 59 5.92 -1.32 9.81
CA THR A 59 6.78 -2.51 9.86
C THR A 59 7.44 -2.77 8.52
N SER A 60 6.68 -2.68 7.42
CA SER A 60 7.18 -2.77 6.05
C SER A 60 8.29 -1.74 5.79
N THR A 61 8.06 -0.47 6.11
CA THR A 61 9.06 0.60 5.94
C THR A 61 10.32 0.36 6.78
N LEU A 62 10.15 -0.09 8.01
CA LEU A 62 11.27 -0.43 8.89
C LEU A 62 12.10 -1.58 8.30
N VAL A 63 11.44 -2.66 7.86
CA VAL A 63 12.12 -3.82 7.24
C VAL A 63 12.80 -3.41 5.94
N ALA A 64 12.17 -2.59 5.08
CA ALA A 64 12.76 -2.07 3.85
C ALA A 64 14.08 -1.35 4.12
N ILE A 65 14.07 -0.39 5.05
CA ILE A 65 15.26 0.39 5.37
C ILE A 65 16.34 -0.49 6.00
N LEU A 66 15.98 -1.38 6.93
CA LEU A 66 16.93 -2.31 7.55
C LEU A 66 17.58 -3.24 6.52
N ALA A 67 16.79 -3.82 5.61
CA ALA A 67 17.30 -4.69 4.55
C ALA A 67 18.31 -3.97 3.65
N VAL A 68 18.00 -2.72 3.26
CA VAL A 68 18.92 -1.90 2.46
C VAL A 68 20.15 -1.48 3.27
N CYS A 69 20.00 -1.08 4.53
CA CYS A 69 21.13 -0.73 5.39
C CYS A 69 22.12 -1.89 5.55
N VAL A 70 21.62 -3.10 5.78
CA VAL A 70 22.46 -4.31 5.86
C VAL A 70 23.21 -4.56 4.54
N ARG A 71 22.52 -4.46 3.40
CA ARG A 71 23.14 -4.67 2.08
C ARG A 71 24.15 -3.58 1.71
N GLN A 72 23.92 -2.36 2.13
CA GLN A 72 24.80 -1.22 1.87
C GLN A 72 25.87 -1.01 2.96
N LYS A 73 25.85 -1.82 4.03
CA LYS A 73 26.72 -1.70 5.20
C LYS A 73 26.63 -0.30 5.86
N ILE A 74 25.41 0.26 5.86
CA ILE A 74 25.14 1.53 6.53
C ILE A 74 24.99 1.25 8.03
N ASN A 75 25.63 2.05 8.86
CA ASN A 75 25.46 1.93 10.31
C ASN A 75 24.03 2.33 10.71
N ILE A 76 23.26 1.35 11.19
CA ILE A 76 21.86 1.53 11.60
C ILE A 76 21.73 2.49 12.79
N LEU A 77 22.79 2.60 13.62
CA LEU A 77 22.84 3.51 14.77
C LEU A 77 23.21 4.96 14.39
N GLN A 78 23.19 5.32 13.11
CA GLN A 78 23.38 6.71 12.73
C GLN A 78 22.27 7.59 13.33
N ARG A 79 22.66 8.73 13.87
CA ARG A 79 21.77 9.67 14.55
C ARG A 79 20.49 9.98 13.76
N ASN A 80 20.60 10.16 12.44
CA ASN A 80 19.44 10.48 11.59
C ASN A 80 18.46 9.31 11.48
N LEU A 81 18.95 8.07 11.36
CA LEU A 81 18.11 6.87 11.32
C LEU A 81 17.45 6.60 12.67
N VAL A 82 18.20 6.72 13.76
CA VAL A 82 17.68 6.57 15.12
C VAL A 82 16.60 7.61 15.42
N LEU A 83 16.82 8.87 15.05
CA LEU A 83 15.83 9.93 15.23
C LEU A 83 14.58 9.69 14.37
N PHE A 84 14.75 9.24 13.12
CA PHE A 84 13.63 8.93 12.24
C PHE A 84 12.79 7.77 12.78
N PHE A 85 13.44 6.63 13.07
CA PHE A 85 12.72 5.46 13.59
C PHE A 85 12.18 5.68 15.00
N GLY A 86 12.94 6.35 15.87
CA GLY A 86 12.51 6.70 17.21
C GLY A 86 11.32 7.66 17.19
N GLY A 87 11.39 8.71 16.39
CA GLY A 87 10.29 9.68 16.23
C GLY A 87 9.04 9.05 15.64
N LEU A 88 9.19 8.26 14.56
CA LEU A 88 8.08 7.57 13.93
C LEU A 88 7.49 6.49 14.84
N GLY A 89 8.33 5.72 15.55
CA GLY A 89 7.90 4.72 16.52
C GLY A 89 7.16 5.34 17.71
N LEU A 90 7.64 6.48 18.24
CA LEU A 90 6.94 7.22 19.28
C LEU A 90 5.59 7.78 18.80
N PHE A 91 5.54 8.30 17.58
CA PHE A 91 4.30 8.79 16.97
C PHE A 91 3.27 7.67 16.83
N ILE A 92 3.66 6.53 16.25
CA ILE A 92 2.77 5.37 16.08
C ILE A 92 2.41 4.75 17.43
N GLY A 93 3.37 4.59 18.33
CA GLY A 93 3.11 4.12 19.70
C GLY A 93 2.15 5.02 20.47
N GLY A 94 2.27 6.33 20.29
CA GLY A 94 1.34 7.33 20.84
C GLY A 94 -0.07 7.18 20.25
N LEU A 95 -0.19 6.98 18.94
CA LEU A 95 -1.48 6.72 18.27
C LEU A 95 -2.11 5.40 18.74
N VAL A 96 -1.31 4.33 18.81
CA VAL A 96 -1.79 3.03 19.34
C VAL A 96 -2.29 3.18 20.78
N TRP A 97 -1.53 3.87 21.64
CA TRP A 97 -1.93 4.11 23.01
C TRP A 97 -3.21 4.94 23.10
N LEU A 98 -3.31 6.00 22.29
CA LEU A 98 -4.49 6.85 22.22
C LEU A 98 -5.72 6.06 21.77
N PHE A 99 -5.61 5.27 20.69
CA PHE A 99 -6.72 4.49 20.16
C PHE A 99 -7.11 3.29 21.04
N ASN A 100 -6.15 2.71 21.77
CA ASN A 100 -6.44 1.62 22.69
C ASN A 100 -7.21 2.08 23.96
N SER A 101 -7.17 3.39 24.24
CA SER A 101 -7.94 4.02 25.33
C SER A 101 -9.32 4.54 24.89
N MET A 102 -9.68 4.41 23.61
CA MET A 102 -10.94 4.86 23.04
C MET A 102 -11.84 3.68 22.66
N GLU A 103 -13.16 3.89 22.71
CA GLU A 103 -14.12 2.94 22.14
C GLU A 103 -14.00 2.89 20.61
N GLN A 104 -14.29 1.73 20.01
CA GLN A 104 -14.15 1.53 18.55
C GLN A 104 -14.96 2.56 17.73
N GLU A 105 -16.12 2.97 18.24
CA GLU A 105 -16.96 3.97 17.61
C GLU A 105 -16.28 5.35 17.57
N GLN A 106 -15.61 5.73 18.65
CA GLN A 106 -14.81 6.96 18.74
C GLN A 106 -13.58 6.93 17.81
N VAL A 107 -12.89 5.79 17.75
CA VAL A 107 -11.75 5.60 16.82
C VAL A 107 -12.20 5.80 15.37
N SER A 108 -13.36 5.22 14.98
CA SER A 108 -13.95 5.40 13.66
C SER A 108 -14.28 6.86 13.39
N LEU A 109 -14.95 7.53 14.32
CA LEU A 109 -15.35 8.93 14.19
C LEU A 109 -14.12 9.85 14.04
N TYR A 110 -13.13 9.72 14.93
CA TYR A 110 -11.93 10.58 14.91
C TYR A 110 -11.04 10.30 13.70
N SER A 111 -10.90 9.04 13.28
CA SER A 111 -10.15 8.68 12.06
C SER A 111 -10.80 9.29 10.82
N THR A 112 -12.12 9.18 10.71
CA THR A 112 -12.89 9.75 9.59
C THR A 112 -12.83 11.28 9.62
N LEU A 113 -13.00 11.90 10.77
CA LEU A 113 -12.90 13.34 10.93
C LEU A 113 -11.51 13.86 10.57
N PHE A 114 -10.46 13.18 11.05
CA PHE A 114 -9.08 13.53 10.75
C PHE A 114 -8.78 13.40 9.24
N ALA A 115 -9.19 12.28 8.62
CA ALA A 115 -9.01 12.04 7.19
C ALA A 115 -9.71 13.12 6.35
N ASN A 116 -10.98 13.40 6.64
CA ASN A 116 -11.76 14.40 5.91
C ASN A 116 -11.20 15.82 6.12
N THR A 117 -10.81 16.17 7.35
CA THR A 117 -10.22 17.47 7.66
C THR A 117 -8.87 17.65 6.97
N LEU A 118 -8.03 16.60 6.96
CA LEU A 118 -6.74 16.63 6.28
C LEU A 118 -6.93 16.83 4.77
N LEU A 119 -7.83 16.04 4.16
CA LEU A 119 -8.14 16.13 2.73
C LEU A 119 -8.70 17.53 2.36
N PHE A 120 -9.63 18.04 3.15
CA PHE A 120 -10.18 19.37 2.97
C PHE A 120 -9.09 20.46 3.11
N THR A 121 -8.22 20.35 4.10
CA THR A 121 -7.11 21.29 4.31
C THR A 121 -6.13 21.28 3.14
N ILE A 122 -5.82 20.11 2.56
CA ILE A 122 -4.97 19.99 1.37
C ILE A 122 -5.63 20.68 0.17
N ILE A 123 -6.92 20.43 -0.08
CA ILE A 123 -7.65 21.05 -1.18
C ILE A 123 -7.67 22.57 -1.02
N CYS A 124 -8.04 23.06 0.17
CA CYS A 124 -8.02 24.50 0.46
C CYS A 124 -6.61 25.10 0.34
N GLY A 125 -5.59 24.38 0.78
CA GLY A 125 -4.19 24.78 0.66
C GLY A 125 -3.75 24.98 -0.80
N PHE A 126 -4.13 24.07 -1.69
CA PHE A 126 -3.87 24.22 -3.13
C PHE A 126 -4.61 25.42 -3.73
N ILE A 127 -5.88 25.60 -3.40
CA ILE A 127 -6.68 26.74 -3.87
C ILE A 127 -6.05 28.06 -3.42
N ILE A 128 -5.75 28.19 -2.12
CA ILE A 128 -5.13 29.40 -1.55
C ILE A 128 -3.75 29.64 -2.17
N SER A 129 -2.95 28.59 -2.35
CA SER A 129 -1.63 28.72 -2.98
C SER A 129 -1.72 29.18 -4.44
N GLY A 130 -2.68 28.66 -5.20
CA GLY A 130 -2.97 29.07 -6.57
C GLY A 130 -3.40 30.54 -6.66
N MET A 131 -4.32 30.95 -5.77
CA MET A 131 -4.76 32.34 -5.67
C MET A 131 -3.59 33.29 -5.33
N ARG A 132 -2.72 32.93 -4.39
CA ARG A 132 -1.52 33.73 -4.04
C ARG A 132 -0.56 33.88 -5.22
N LYS A 133 -0.44 32.84 -6.06
CA LYS A 133 0.39 32.89 -7.28
C LYS A 133 -0.32 33.52 -8.47
N LYS A 134 -1.56 34.03 -8.30
CA LYS A 134 -2.40 34.61 -9.35
C LYS A 134 -2.66 33.64 -10.53
N ILE A 135 -2.72 32.37 -10.25
CA ILE A 135 -3.08 31.33 -11.22
C ILE A 135 -4.62 31.28 -11.30
N ASN A 136 -5.19 31.10 -12.49
CA ASN A 136 -6.61 30.80 -12.63
C ASN A 136 -6.85 29.36 -12.08
N VAL A 137 -7.29 29.30 -10.82
CA VAL A 137 -7.45 28.02 -10.08
C VAL A 137 -8.51 27.15 -10.75
N TYR A 138 -9.56 27.74 -11.32
CA TYR A 138 -10.61 26.99 -11.99
C TYR A 138 -10.10 26.29 -13.26
N ASP A 139 -9.40 27.01 -14.13
CA ASP A 139 -8.86 26.41 -15.35
C ASP A 139 -7.79 25.36 -15.04
N ALA A 140 -6.90 25.62 -14.06
CA ALA A 140 -5.93 24.65 -13.60
C ALA A 140 -6.57 23.37 -13.02
N PHE A 141 -7.68 23.53 -12.28
CA PHE A 141 -8.47 22.39 -11.79
C PHE A 141 -9.08 21.58 -12.93
N ILE A 142 -9.69 22.25 -13.92
CA ILE A 142 -10.30 21.58 -15.07
C ILE A 142 -9.27 20.83 -15.90
N GLU A 143 -8.07 21.40 -16.09
CA GLU A 143 -6.97 20.76 -16.80
C GLU A 143 -6.51 19.49 -16.07
N GLY A 144 -6.24 19.59 -14.76
CA GLY A 144 -5.91 18.42 -13.94
C GLY A 144 -7.01 17.37 -13.88
N ALA A 145 -8.29 17.79 -13.84
CA ALA A 145 -9.43 16.87 -13.87
C ALA A 145 -9.52 16.10 -15.18
N LYS A 146 -9.22 16.72 -16.33
CA LYS A 146 -9.15 16.04 -17.64
C LYS A 146 -8.06 14.99 -17.67
N GLU A 147 -6.88 15.29 -17.14
CA GLU A 147 -5.76 14.33 -17.04
C GLU A 147 -6.14 13.15 -16.13
N GLY A 148 -6.76 13.43 -14.99
CA GLY A 148 -7.25 12.41 -14.07
C GLY A 148 -8.30 11.50 -14.70
N PHE A 149 -9.24 12.08 -15.46
CA PHE A 149 -10.26 11.34 -16.19
C PHE A 149 -9.66 10.46 -17.29
N GLN A 150 -8.68 10.97 -18.06
CA GLN A 150 -7.98 10.21 -19.05
C GLN A 150 -7.23 9.01 -18.43
N THR A 151 -6.61 9.22 -17.29
CA THR A 151 -5.96 8.15 -16.51
C THR A 151 -6.98 7.10 -16.08
N ALA A 152 -8.14 7.51 -15.56
CA ALA A 152 -9.21 6.60 -15.16
C ALA A 152 -9.71 5.75 -16.33
N ILE A 153 -10.00 6.35 -17.50
CA ILE A 153 -10.40 5.62 -18.71
C ILE A 153 -9.36 4.59 -19.12
N THR A 154 -8.08 4.95 -19.04
CA THR A 154 -6.98 4.03 -19.39
C THR A 154 -6.91 2.83 -18.44
N ILE A 155 -7.23 3.01 -17.17
CA ILE A 155 -7.14 1.95 -16.14
C ILE A 155 -8.37 1.02 -16.18
N ILE A 156 -9.56 1.51 -16.50
CA ILE A 156 -10.82 0.73 -16.48
C ILE A 156 -10.73 -0.60 -17.25
N PRO A 157 -10.23 -0.66 -18.51
CA PRO A 157 -10.16 -1.92 -19.24
C PRO A 157 -9.28 -2.97 -18.54
N TYR A 158 -8.18 -2.55 -17.93
CA TYR A 158 -7.30 -3.44 -17.17
C TYR A 158 -7.98 -3.97 -15.91
N LEU A 159 -8.73 -3.12 -15.20
CA LEU A 159 -9.51 -3.55 -14.03
C LEU A 159 -10.58 -4.57 -14.43
N VAL A 160 -11.32 -4.31 -15.50
CA VAL A 160 -12.35 -5.24 -16.00
C VAL A 160 -11.70 -6.57 -16.41
N ALA A 161 -10.61 -6.54 -17.17
CA ALA A 161 -9.91 -7.76 -17.57
C ALA A 161 -9.42 -8.58 -16.38
N ILE A 162 -8.87 -7.93 -15.35
CA ILE A 162 -8.41 -8.59 -14.12
C ILE A 162 -9.60 -9.19 -13.37
N LEU A 163 -10.68 -8.46 -13.17
CA LEU A 163 -11.87 -8.96 -12.45
C LEU A 163 -12.51 -10.14 -13.18
N VAL A 164 -12.62 -10.08 -14.51
CA VAL A 164 -13.09 -11.20 -15.33
C VAL A 164 -12.14 -12.40 -15.19
N GLY A 165 -10.83 -12.18 -15.30
CA GLY A 165 -9.82 -13.22 -15.11
C GLY A 165 -9.90 -13.90 -13.74
N ILE A 166 -10.09 -13.12 -12.67
CA ILE A 166 -10.30 -13.63 -11.31
C ILE A 166 -11.59 -14.45 -11.24
N GLY A 167 -12.67 -13.92 -11.81
CA GLY A 167 -13.97 -14.62 -11.86
C GLY A 167 -13.86 -15.99 -12.57
N VAL A 168 -13.20 -16.05 -13.73
CA VAL A 168 -12.96 -17.30 -14.45
C VAL A 168 -12.07 -18.24 -13.63
N PHE A 169 -11.00 -17.74 -13.04
CA PHE A 169 -10.07 -18.53 -12.24
C PHE A 169 -10.75 -19.13 -11.00
N ARG A 170 -11.65 -18.37 -10.35
CA ARG A 170 -12.46 -18.86 -9.25
C ARG A 170 -13.53 -19.88 -9.75
N ALA A 171 -14.27 -19.54 -10.81
CA ALA A 171 -15.31 -20.40 -11.36
C ALA A 171 -14.77 -21.75 -11.89
N SER A 172 -13.52 -21.77 -12.35
CA SER A 172 -12.85 -23.01 -12.79
C SER A 172 -12.45 -23.95 -11.64
N GLY A 173 -12.56 -23.51 -10.37
CA GLY A 173 -12.05 -24.24 -9.20
C GLY A 173 -10.53 -24.24 -9.04
N ALA A 174 -9.79 -23.62 -9.96
CA ALA A 174 -8.32 -23.59 -9.91
C ALA A 174 -7.82 -22.82 -8.69
N MET A 175 -8.49 -21.74 -8.30
CA MET A 175 -8.17 -20.99 -7.08
C MET A 175 -8.37 -21.88 -5.83
N ASP A 176 -9.49 -22.56 -5.72
CA ASP A 176 -9.79 -23.44 -4.59
C ASP A 176 -8.79 -24.60 -4.50
N PHE A 177 -8.37 -25.16 -5.64
CA PHE A 177 -7.33 -26.19 -5.68
C PHE A 177 -6.00 -25.70 -5.11
N ILE A 178 -5.56 -24.49 -5.49
CA ILE A 178 -4.32 -23.89 -4.97
C ILE A 178 -4.46 -23.61 -3.47
N ILE A 179 -5.57 -22.99 -3.05
CA ILE A 179 -5.85 -22.68 -1.64
C ILE A 179 -5.84 -23.94 -0.78
N GLN A 180 -6.51 -25.01 -1.24
CA GLN A 180 -6.55 -26.29 -0.54
C GLN A 180 -5.16 -26.95 -0.46
N GLY A 181 -4.38 -26.89 -1.54
CA GLY A 181 -3.00 -27.38 -1.55
C GLY A 181 -2.12 -26.67 -0.53
N VAL A 182 -2.19 -25.35 -0.47
CA VAL A 182 -1.45 -24.53 0.51
C VAL A 182 -1.96 -24.81 1.92
N ARG A 183 -3.29 -24.89 2.11
CA ARG A 183 -3.90 -25.22 3.40
C ARG A 183 -3.43 -26.57 3.92
N PHE A 184 -3.41 -27.59 3.06
CA PHE A 184 -2.91 -28.92 3.43
C PHE A 184 -1.44 -28.87 3.84
N GLY A 185 -0.60 -28.17 3.08
CA GLY A 185 0.82 -28.00 3.40
C GLY A 185 1.04 -27.32 4.75
N ILE A 186 0.31 -26.23 5.03
CA ILE A 186 0.42 -25.47 6.29
C ILE A 186 -0.15 -26.27 7.47
N ALA A 187 -1.28 -26.96 7.29
CA ALA A 187 -1.87 -27.80 8.32
C ALA A 187 -0.95 -28.97 8.70
N SER A 188 -0.21 -29.53 7.72
CA SER A 188 0.71 -30.65 7.97
C SER A 188 1.88 -30.29 8.88
N ILE A 189 2.23 -29.00 8.98
CA ILE A 189 3.25 -28.47 9.90
C ILE A 189 2.64 -27.87 11.19
N GLY A 190 1.33 -28.06 11.42
CA GLY A 190 0.64 -27.67 12.65
C GLY A 190 0.36 -26.17 12.80
N LEU A 191 0.41 -25.40 11.73
CA LEU A 191 0.11 -23.96 11.76
C LEU A 191 -1.37 -23.68 11.48
N ASN A 192 -1.83 -22.52 11.98
CA ASN A 192 -3.20 -22.04 11.69
C ASN A 192 -3.34 -21.72 10.20
N THR A 193 -4.49 -22.11 9.63
CA THR A 193 -4.79 -21.98 8.20
C THR A 193 -5.83 -20.89 7.89
N ASP A 194 -6.31 -20.13 8.87
CA ASP A 194 -7.38 -19.14 8.69
C ASP A 194 -7.00 -18.03 7.69
N PHE A 195 -5.70 -17.71 7.58
CA PHE A 195 -5.21 -16.70 6.67
C PHE A 195 -5.12 -17.16 5.20
N VAL A 196 -5.22 -18.45 4.94
CA VAL A 196 -4.96 -19.03 3.60
C VAL A 196 -5.92 -18.47 2.54
N GLU A 197 -7.15 -18.16 2.92
CA GLU A 197 -8.14 -17.53 2.03
C GLU A 197 -7.78 -16.10 1.60
N ALA A 198 -6.89 -15.42 2.32
CA ALA A 198 -6.37 -14.11 1.95
C ALA A 198 -5.11 -14.18 1.05
N LEU A 199 -4.54 -15.38 0.83
CA LEU A 199 -3.35 -15.58 0.00
C LEU A 199 -3.47 -15.00 -1.41
N PRO A 200 -4.61 -15.10 -2.12
CA PRO A 200 -4.74 -14.49 -3.44
C PRO A 200 -4.41 -13.00 -3.43
N THR A 201 -4.88 -12.26 -2.42
CA THR A 201 -4.54 -10.83 -2.24
C THR A 201 -3.05 -10.64 -1.94
N MET A 202 -2.47 -11.49 -1.07
CA MET A 202 -1.04 -11.42 -0.69
C MET A 202 -0.12 -11.66 -1.88
N LEU A 203 -0.39 -12.69 -2.68
CA LEU A 203 0.43 -13.05 -3.85
C LEU A 203 0.30 -12.01 -4.97
N MET A 204 -0.89 -11.42 -5.12
CA MET A 204 -1.15 -10.43 -6.15
C MET A 204 -0.56 -9.05 -5.84
N LYS A 205 -0.40 -8.71 -4.56
CA LYS A 205 0.03 -7.38 -4.11
C LYS A 205 1.38 -6.92 -4.70
N PRO A 206 2.46 -7.70 -4.67
CA PRO A 206 3.72 -7.32 -5.27
C PRO A 206 3.67 -7.26 -6.82
N LEU A 207 2.73 -7.97 -7.45
CA LEU A 207 2.59 -8.07 -8.91
C LEU A 207 1.74 -6.95 -9.50
N SER A 208 0.56 -6.71 -8.89
CA SER A 208 -0.44 -5.78 -9.43
C SER A 208 -1.29 -5.18 -8.32
N GLY A 209 -1.20 -3.87 -8.12
CA GLY A 209 -2.01 -3.16 -7.12
C GLY A 209 -3.52 -3.18 -7.44
N SER A 210 -3.90 -3.10 -8.71
CA SER A 210 -5.30 -3.24 -9.15
C SER A 210 -5.79 -4.68 -9.04
N GLY A 211 -4.93 -5.66 -9.37
CA GLY A 211 -5.24 -7.08 -9.19
C GLY A 211 -5.44 -7.44 -7.72
N ALA A 212 -4.55 -7.01 -6.84
CA ALA A 212 -4.69 -7.23 -5.40
C ALA A 212 -5.95 -6.56 -4.83
N ARG A 213 -6.32 -5.38 -5.35
CA ARG A 213 -7.60 -4.73 -5.01
C ARG A 213 -8.79 -5.57 -5.45
N GLY A 214 -8.76 -6.13 -6.66
CA GLY A 214 -9.79 -7.05 -7.14
C GLY A 214 -9.92 -8.28 -6.24
N MET A 215 -8.81 -8.89 -5.83
CA MET A 215 -8.79 -10.03 -4.89
C MET A 215 -9.31 -9.65 -3.50
N MET A 216 -8.98 -8.46 -3.00
CA MET A 216 -9.53 -7.95 -1.74
C MET A 216 -11.05 -7.78 -1.81
N LEU A 217 -11.56 -7.19 -2.90
CA LEU A 217 -13.00 -7.00 -3.11
C LEU A 217 -13.72 -8.35 -3.22
N ASP A 218 -13.14 -9.30 -3.94
CA ASP A 218 -13.66 -10.65 -4.06
C ASP A 218 -13.69 -11.39 -2.71
N ALA A 219 -12.62 -11.27 -1.91
CA ALA A 219 -12.56 -11.82 -0.56
C ALA A 219 -13.64 -11.21 0.36
N MET A 220 -13.84 -9.88 0.31
CA MET A 220 -14.90 -9.23 1.08
C MET A 220 -16.31 -9.62 0.62
N ASN A 221 -16.53 -9.78 -0.67
CA ASN A 221 -17.83 -10.24 -1.21
C ASN A 221 -18.14 -11.69 -0.85
N THR A 222 -17.12 -12.55 -0.86
CA THR A 222 -17.28 -14.00 -0.63
C THR A 222 -17.42 -14.33 0.85
N TYR A 223 -16.57 -13.74 1.69
CA TYR A 223 -16.45 -14.09 3.11
C TYR A 223 -17.08 -13.05 4.03
N GLY A 224 -17.42 -11.87 3.50
CA GLY A 224 -17.90 -10.72 4.26
C GLY A 224 -16.78 -9.72 4.61
N ALA A 225 -17.12 -8.43 4.58
CA ALA A 225 -16.16 -7.36 4.85
C ALA A 225 -15.59 -7.38 6.28
N ASP A 226 -16.41 -7.82 7.25
CA ASP A 226 -16.04 -7.89 8.67
C ASP A 226 -15.48 -9.24 9.09
N SER A 227 -15.41 -10.21 8.17
CA SER A 227 -14.75 -11.49 8.42
C SER A 227 -13.25 -11.32 8.63
N PHE A 228 -12.60 -12.29 9.26
CA PHE A 228 -11.15 -12.31 9.39
C PHE A 228 -10.46 -12.20 8.01
N VAL A 229 -10.94 -12.94 7.02
CA VAL A 229 -10.40 -12.93 5.64
C VAL A 229 -10.58 -11.56 4.98
N GLY A 230 -11.75 -10.92 5.09
CA GLY A 230 -12.02 -9.61 4.55
C GLY A 230 -11.15 -8.52 5.18
N ARG A 231 -10.99 -8.55 6.51
CA ARG A 231 -10.09 -7.64 7.24
C ARG A 231 -8.63 -7.88 6.84
N LEU A 232 -8.18 -9.14 6.83
CA LEU A 232 -6.80 -9.48 6.49
C LEU A 232 -6.47 -9.08 5.06
N SER A 233 -7.34 -9.34 4.09
CA SER A 233 -7.17 -8.91 2.69
C SER A 233 -7.10 -7.39 2.57
N SER A 234 -7.89 -6.66 3.37
CA SER A 234 -7.86 -5.20 3.45
C SER A 234 -6.53 -4.70 4.01
N ILE A 235 -6.02 -5.32 5.07
CA ILE A 235 -4.73 -4.99 5.68
C ILE A 235 -3.59 -5.24 4.68
N VAL A 236 -3.57 -6.38 4.04
CA VAL A 236 -2.57 -6.74 3.02
C VAL A 236 -2.59 -5.75 1.86
N GLN A 237 -3.77 -5.38 1.37
CA GLN A 237 -3.90 -4.40 0.30
C GLN A 237 -3.32 -3.03 0.70
N GLY A 238 -3.42 -2.66 1.97
CA GLY A 238 -2.91 -1.40 2.52
C GLY A 238 -1.46 -1.43 2.99
N SER A 239 -0.84 -2.60 3.15
CA SER A 239 0.43 -2.78 3.87
C SER A 239 1.67 -2.28 3.12
N CYS A 240 1.65 -2.28 1.79
CA CYS A 240 2.77 -1.85 0.94
C CYS A 240 2.26 -1.37 -0.42
N ASP A 241 3.15 -0.86 -1.26
CA ASP A 241 2.85 -0.59 -2.67
C ASP A 241 3.23 -1.80 -3.54
N THR A 242 2.93 -1.73 -4.84
CA THR A 242 3.17 -2.80 -5.82
C THR A 242 4.63 -2.81 -6.25
N THR A 243 5.41 -3.68 -5.66
CA THR A 243 6.88 -3.73 -5.79
C THR A 243 7.34 -3.74 -7.26
N PHE A 244 6.84 -4.68 -8.08
CA PHE A 244 7.29 -4.80 -9.47
C PHE A 244 6.88 -3.61 -10.32
N TYR A 245 5.69 -3.04 -10.09
CA TYR A 245 5.24 -1.84 -10.78
C TYR A 245 6.11 -0.63 -10.43
N VAL A 246 6.37 -0.41 -9.15
CA VAL A 246 7.23 0.70 -8.66
C VAL A 246 8.63 0.59 -9.27
N VAL A 247 9.24 -0.60 -9.23
CA VAL A 247 10.57 -0.84 -9.81
C VAL A 247 10.57 -0.61 -11.32
N ALA A 248 9.59 -1.16 -12.04
CA ALA A 248 9.49 -1.01 -13.48
C ALA A 248 9.26 0.45 -13.91
N LEU A 249 8.37 1.16 -13.21
CA LEU A 249 8.06 2.55 -13.50
C LEU A 249 9.27 3.47 -13.28
N TYR A 250 9.87 3.43 -12.09
CA TYR A 250 10.94 4.37 -11.73
C TYR A 250 12.25 4.04 -12.45
N TYR A 251 12.65 2.77 -12.51
CA TYR A 251 13.89 2.40 -13.21
C TYR A 251 13.73 2.45 -14.73
N GLY A 252 12.55 2.04 -15.23
CA GLY A 252 12.25 2.10 -16.66
C GLY A 252 12.26 3.54 -17.20
N SER A 253 11.70 4.50 -16.47
CA SER A 253 11.65 5.92 -16.88
C SER A 253 13.04 6.57 -17.00
N VAL A 254 14.06 6.04 -16.32
CA VAL A 254 15.43 6.58 -16.33
C VAL A 254 16.44 5.62 -16.98
N GLY A 255 15.99 4.54 -17.62
CA GLY A 255 16.83 3.62 -18.38
C GLY A 255 17.72 2.70 -17.54
N ILE A 256 17.41 2.49 -16.26
CA ILE A 256 18.13 1.52 -15.41
C ILE A 256 17.73 0.09 -15.80
N ARG A 257 18.71 -0.71 -16.19
CA ARG A 257 18.54 -2.12 -16.56
C ARG A 257 18.90 -3.07 -15.40
N ASN A 258 19.92 -2.71 -14.62
CA ASN A 258 20.36 -3.52 -13.49
C ASN A 258 19.80 -2.94 -12.18
N THR A 259 18.76 -3.58 -11.65
CA THR A 259 18.09 -3.18 -10.41
C THR A 259 18.86 -3.56 -9.15
N ARG A 260 19.97 -4.30 -9.29
CA ARG A 260 20.76 -4.83 -8.18
C ARG A 260 19.88 -5.62 -7.20
N TYR A 261 19.97 -5.33 -5.92
CA TYR A 261 19.20 -5.98 -4.85
C TYR A 261 17.89 -5.25 -4.49
N THR A 262 17.45 -4.27 -5.31
CA THR A 262 16.23 -3.47 -5.02
C THR A 262 15.01 -4.37 -4.86
N VAL A 263 14.77 -5.27 -5.83
CA VAL A 263 13.60 -6.16 -5.81
C VAL A 263 13.63 -7.07 -4.57
N GLN A 264 14.80 -7.61 -4.23
CA GLN A 264 14.96 -8.48 -3.06
C GLN A 264 14.64 -7.75 -1.76
N CYS A 265 15.17 -6.53 -1.57
CA CYS A 265 14.90 -5.73 -0.38
C CYS A 265 13.44 -5.27 -0.31
N ALA A 266 12.84 -4.90 -1.45
CA ALA A 266 11.45 -4.45 -1.49
C ALA A 266 10.44 -5.60 -1.32
N LEU A 267 10.78 -6.84 -1.68
CA LEU A 267 9.92 -8.01 -1.43
C LEU A 267 10.03 -8.54 0.01
N LEU A 268 11.12 -8.23 0.71
CA LEU A 268 11.27 -8.55 2.14
C LEU A 268 10.46 -7.60 3.03
N ALA A 269 10.16 -6.42 2.52
CA ALA A 269 9.40 -5.38 3.22
C ALA A 269 7.90 -5.61 3.10
#